data_9687628cda5dbeb5f8d6a9102c41164c
#
_entry.id   9687628cda5dbeb5f8d6a9102c41164c
#
_cell.length_a   1.000
_cell.length_b   1.000
_cell.length_c   1.000
_cell.angle_alpha   90.00
_cell.angle_beta   90.00
_cell.angle_gamma   90.00
#
_symmetry.space_group_name_H-M   'P 1'
#
loop_
_entity.id
_entity.type
_entity.pdbx_description
1 polymer ?
#
loop_
_entity_poly.entity_id
_entity_poly.type
_entity_poly.pdbx_seq_one_letter_code
_entity_poly.pdbx_strand_id
1 'polypeptide(L)'
;GFGASIVPFPFIEEWFAYFRKKGLKLYYLSNYSDEMFRQSEEKLAFLKSFDGGVFSWQEKCMKPDPKIYQILLDRYNIDPKHTVFFDDRVANVEAAEKFGIQGILFHTDIPLQMMGK
;
A
#
# COMPACT_ATOMS: atom_id res chain seq x y z
N GLY A 1 0.93 -1.02 -2.13
CA GLY A 1 0.74 -0.32 -0.90
C GLY A 1 0.43 -1.18 0.30
N PHE A 2 0.61 -0.60 1.40
CA PHE A 2 0.19 -1.17 2.67
C PHE A 2 -1.30 -1.09 2.84
N GLY A 3 -1.83 -1.93 3.69
CA GLY A 3 -3.22 -1.96 4.03
C GLY A 3 -3.76 -0.71 4.71
N ALA A 4 -5.04 -0.78 5.12
CA ALA A 4 -5.79 0.32 5.68
C ALA A 4 -5.12 0.99 6.87
N SER A 5 -4.31 0.24 7.61
CA SER A 5 -3.65 0.71 8.81
C SER A 5 -2.15 0.81 8.55
N ILE A 6 -1.69 2.00 8.26
CA ILE A 6 -0.26 2.25 8.10
C ILE A 6 0.33 2.39 9.49
N VAL A 7 0.59 1.26 10.11
CA VAL A 7 1.23 1.22 11.43
C VAL A 7 2.67 0.80 11.23
N PRO A 8 3.64 1.65 11.58
CA PRO A 8 5.04 1.28 11.50
C PRO A 8 5.33 0.03 12.33
N PHE A 9 6.10 -0.88 11.78
CA PHE A 9 6.60 -2.05 12.49
C PHE A 9 8.12 -2.06 12.43
N PRO A 10 8.80 -2.81 13.32
CA PRO A 10 10.26 -2.67 13.48
C PRO A 10 11.10 -2.83 12.22
N PHE A 11 10.65 -3.60 11.25
CA PHE A 11 11.45 -3.90 10.06
C PHE A 11 10.97 -3.19 8.80
N ILE A 12 10.07 -2.18 8.95
CA ILE A 12 9.44 -1.58 7.79
C ILE A 12 10.41 -0.83 6.88
N GLU A 13 11.33 -0.08 7.46
CA GLU A 13 12.32 0.67 6.68
C GLU A 13 13.28 -0.28 5.95
N GLU A 14 13.67 -1.37 6.62
CA GLU A 14 14.51 -2.39 6.03
C GLU A 14 13.79 -3.09 4.86
N TRP A 15 12.51 -3.37 5.03
CA TRP A 15 11.69 -3.99 3.99
C TRP A 15 11.54 -3.07 2.78
N PHE A 16 11.34 -1.78 2.99
CA PHE A 16 11.27 -0.81 1.90
C PHE A 16 12.62 -0.71 1.17
N ALA A 17 13.73 -0.69 1.90
CA ALA A 17 15.05 -0.70 1.30
C ALA A 17 15.29 -1.95 0.45
N TYR A 18 14.78 -3.09 0.92
CA TYR A 18 14.82 -4.34 0.17
C TYR A 18 14.12 -4.22 -1.20
N PHE A 19 12.94 -3.62 -1.23
CA PHE A 19 12.24 -3.39 -2.50
C PHE A 19 12.98 -2.40 -3.40
N ARG A 20 13.47 -1.32 -2.83
CA ARG A 20 14.21 -0.30 -3.57
C ARG A 20 15.47 -0.87 -4.21
N LYS A 21 16.18 -1.72 -3.50
CA LYS A 21 17.39 -2.37 -4.00
C LYS A 21 17.08 -3.26 -5.21
N LYS A 22 15.87 -3.78 -5.30
CA LYS A 22 15.40 -4.57 -6.45
C LYS A 22 14.89 -3.71 -7.60
N GLY A 23 14.94 -2.39 -7.48
CA GLY A 23 14.45 -1.47 -8.51
C GLY A 23 12.94 -1.31 -8.53
N LEU A 24 12.24 -1.70 -7.47
CA LEU A 24 10.79 -1.64 -7.40
C LEU A 24 10.32 -0.28 -6.89
N LYS A 25 9.19 0.17 -7.42
CA LYS A 25 8.52 1.38 -6.95
C LYS A 25 7.51 1.03 -5.87
N LEU A 26 7.34 1.94 -4.92
CA LEU A 26 6.45 1.76 -3.78
C LEU A 26 5.30 2.76 -3.86
N TYR A 27 4.07 2.25 -3.75
CA TYR A 27 2.86 3.06 -3.72
C TYR A 27 2.02 2.68 -2.51
N TYR A 28 1.25 3.62 -1.98
CA TYR A 28 0.31 3.33 -0.91
C TYR A 28 -1.13 3.49 -1.39
N LEU A 29 -2.02 2.75 -0.76
CA LEU A 29 -3.46 2.88 -0.92
C LEU A 29 -4.06 2.81 0.47
N SER A 30 -4.53 3.94 0.98
CA SER A 30 -4.87 4.07 2.40
C SER A 30 -6.28 4.56 2.63
N ASN A 31 -6.98 3.92 3.57
CA ASN A 31 -8.30 4.33 4.05
C ASN A 31 -8.19 5.34 5.20
N TYR A 32 -7.28 6.31 5.09
CA TYR A 32 -7.16 7.37 6.08
C TYR A 32 -8.30 8.36 5.97
N SER A 33 -8.83 8.78 7.12
CA SER A 33 -9.74 9.91 7.20
C SER A 33 -8.92 11.22 7.18
N ASP A 34 -9.59 12.32 6.82
CA ASP A 34 -9.00 13.65 6.84
C ASP A 34 -8.42 13.99 8.23
N GLU A 35 -9.16 13.65 9.29
CA GLU A 35 -8.74 13.89 10.66
C GLU A 35 -7.47 13.10 11.00
N MET A 36 -7.43 11.83 10.63
CA MET A 36 -6.23 11.00 10.85
C MET A 36 -5.03 11.53 10.10
N PHE A 37 -5.24 12.04 8.90
CA PHE A 37 -4.19 12.64 8.09
C PHE A 37 -3.55 13.83 8.81
N ARG A 38 -4.38 14.73 9.34
CA ARG A 38 -3.91 15.94 10.03
C ARG A 38 -3.14 15.64 11.31
N GLN A 39 -3.49 14.57 12.01
CA GLN A 39 -2.90 14.21 13.30
C GLN A 39 -1.63 13.36 13.18
N SER A 40 -1.23 13.00 11.98
CA SER A 40 -0.19 11.99 11.75
C SER A 40 0.98 12.52 10.95
N GLU A 41 1.62 13.58 11.41
CA GLU A 41 2.79 14.17 10.73
C GLU A 41 3.93 13.16 10.57
N GLU A 42 4.18 12.33 11.58
CA GLU A 42 5.18 11.26 11.49
C GLU A 42 4.83 10.25 10.40
N LYS A 43 3.55 9.90 10.28
CA LYS A 43 3.08 8.99 9.24
C LYS A 43 3.17 9.64 7.87
N LEU A 44 2.94 10.95 7.78
CA LEU A 44 3.13 11.69 6.53
C LEU A 44 4.58 11.70 6.09
N ALA A 45 5.50 11.92 7.03
CA ALA A 45 6.93 11.85 6.74
C ALA A 45 7.32 10.47 6.23
N PHE A 46 6.77 9.42 6.85
CA PHE A 46 6.95 8.03 6.43
C PHE A 46 6.44 7.81 5.00
N LEU A 47 5.26 8.35 4.68
CA LEU A 47 4.66 8.20 3.35
C LEU A 47 5.45 8.91 2.25
N LYS A 48 6.26 9.91 2.60
CA LYS A 48 7.14 10.58 1.63
C LYS A 48 8.21 9.65 1.05
N SER A 49 8.48 8.52 1.70
CA SER A 49 9.39 7.52 1.15
C SER A 49 8.80 6.74 -0.02
N PHE A 50 7.50 6.86 -0.26
CA PHE A 50 6.82 6.21 -1.37
C PHE A 50 6.92 7.02 -2.66
N ASP A 51 6.79 6.35 -3.79
CA ASP A 51 6.75 7.00 -5.10
C ASP A 51 5.43 7.70 -5.37
N GLY A 52 4.40 7.34 -4.65
CA GLY A 52 3.09 7.96 -4.73
C GLY A 52 2.04 7.13 -4.00
N GLY A 53 0.79 7.55 -4.12
CA GLY A 53 -0.29 6.82 -3.49
C GLY A 53 -1.62 7.56 -3.53
N VAL A 54 -2.63 6.92 -2.96
CA VAL A 54 -3.99 7.43 -2.94
C VAL A 54 -4.55 7.33 -1.52
N PHE A 55 -5.13 8.41 -1.04
CA PHE A 55 -5.88 8.45 0.22
C PHE A 55 -7.37 8.44 -0.06
N SER A 56 -8.12 7.63 0.67
CA SER A 56 -9.57 7.52 0.52
C SER A 56 -10.29 8.86 0.70
N TRP A 57 -9.86 9.68 1.65
CA TRP A 57 -10.53 10.95 1.94
C TRP A 57 -10.41 11.95 0.79
N GLN A 58 -9.31 11.90 0.03
CA GLN A 58 -9.10 12.78 -1.12
C GLN A 58 -9.97 12.39 -2.30
N GLU A 59 -10.17 11.09 -2.51
CA GLU A 59 -10.88 10.56 -3.67
C GLU A 59 -12.35 10.26 -3.38
N LYS A 60 -12.79 10.41 -2.14
CA LYS A 60 -14.17 10.13 -1.68
C LYS A 60 -14.62 8.70 -1.99
N CYS A 61 -13.69 7.78 -1.96
CA CYS A 61 -13.95 6.34 -2.07
C CYS A 61 -12.90 5.61 -1.25
N MET A 62 -13.19 4.39 -0.84
CA MET A 62 -12.29 3.64 0.05
C MET A 62 -12.23 2.18 -0.39
N LYS A 63 -11.14 1.50 0.00
CA LYS A 63 -11.06 0.05 -0.19
C LYS A 63 -12.22 -0.63 0.55
N PRO A 64 -12.84 -1.66 0.02
CA PRO A 64 -12.51 -2.38 -1.22
C PRO A 64 -13.25 -1.91 -2.47
N ASP A 65 -13.72 -0.66 -2.53
CA ASP A 65 -14.38 -0.13 -3.72
C ASP A 65 -13.41 -0.20 -4.93
N PRO A 66 -13.82 -0.82 -6.04
CA PRO A 66 -12.97 -0.90 -7.23
C PRO A 66 -12.45 0.44 -7.72
N LYS A 67 -13.22 1.50 -7.52
CA LYS A 67 -12.87 2.84 -7.98
C LYS A 67 -11.52 3.32 -7.44
N ILE A 68 -11.21 3.06 -6.16
CA ILE A 68 -9.96 3.53 -5.58
C ILE A 68 -8.75 2.81 -6.17
N TYR A 69 -8.89 1.53 -6.52
CA TYR A 69 -7.83 0.78 -7.19
C TYR A 69 -7.60 1.31 -8.60
N GLN A 70 -8.67 1.59 -9.32
CA GLN A 70 -8.58 2.12 -10.67
C GLN A 70 -7.89 3.49 -10.69
N ILE A 71 -8.22 4.35 -9.73
CA ILE A 71 -7.57 5.65 -9.58
C ILE A 71 -6.06 5.50 -9.41
N LEU A 72 -5.64 4.58 -8.56
CA LEU A 72 -4.21 4.33 -8.32
C LEU A 72 -3.51 3.85 -9.59
N LEU A 73 -4.09 2.88 -10.27
CA LEU A 73 -3.51 2.33 -11.50
C LEU A 73 -3.39 3.40 -12.59
N ASP A 74 -4.42 4.19 -12.77
CA ASP A 74 -4.46 5.22 -13.82
C ASP A 74 -3.54 6.39 -13.51
N ARG A 75 -3.53 6.86 -12.27
CA ARG A 75 -2.76 8.02 -11.86
C ARG A 75 -1.26 7.83 -12.04
N TYR A 76 -0.78 6.63 -11.75
CA TYR A 76 0.65 6.32 -11.79
C TYR A 76 1.03 5.40 -12.95
N ASN A 77 0.10 5.14 -13.85
CA ASN A 77 0.31 4.27 -15.02
C ASN A 77 0.90 2.91 -14.61
N ILE A 78 0.28 2.29 -13.61
CA ILE A 78 0.74 1.03 -13.04
C ILE A 78 0.15 -0.14 -13.84
N ASP A 79 1.02 -1.11 -14.20
CA ASP A 79 0.57 -2.35 -14.82
C ASP A 79 0.17 -3.34 -13.73
N PRO A 80 -1.11 -3.70 -13.62
CA PRO A 80 -1.56 -4.60 -12.56
C PRO A 80 -0.90 -5.98 -12.60
N LYS A 81 -0.52 -6.45 -13.77
CA LYS A 81 0.13 -7.77 -13.92
C LYS A 81 1.53 -7.80 -13.30
N HIS A 82 2.16 -6.65 -13.16
CA HIS A 82 3.51 -6.53 -12.57
C HIS A 82 3.47 -5.87 -11.20
N THR A 83 2.35 -5.99 -10.51
CA THR A 83 2.12 -5.31 -9.24
C THR A 83 1.71 -6.32 -8.17
N VAL A 84 2.23 -6.11 -6.97
CA VAL A 84 1.86 -6.88 -5.79
C VAL A 84 1.21 -5.94 -4.79
N PHE A 85 0.09 -6.35 -4.22
CA PHE A 85 -0.65 -5.58 -3.22
C PHE A 85 -0.66 -6.31 -1.88
N PHE A 86 -0.18 -5.63 -0.86
CA PHE A 86 -0.16 -6.13 0.51
C PHE A 86 -1.21 -5.40 1.34
N ASP A 87 -2.09 -6.14 1.97
CA ASP A 87 -3.11 -5.58 2.87
C ASP A 87 -3.49 -6.63 3.91
N ASP A 88 -3.84 -6.20 5.10
CA ASP A 88 -4.22 -7.09 6.19
C ASP A 88 -5.68 -7.51 6.16
N ARG A 89 -6.46 -7.02 5.21
CA ARG A 89 -7.88 -7.35 5.06
C ARG A 89 -8.12 -8.14 3.78
N VAL A 90 -8.76 -9.30 3.95
CA VAL A 90 -9.07 -10.21 2.84
C VAL A 90 -9.89 -9.51 1.76
N ALA A 91 -10.92 -8.75 2.14
CA ALA A 91 -11.77 -8.05 1.16
C ALA A 91 -10.96 -7.09 0.28
N ASN A 92 -9.98 -6.41 0.87
CA ASN A 92 -9.14 -5.48 0.13
C ASN A 92 -8.20 -6.21 -0.84
N VAL A 93 -7.65 -7.33 -0.40
CA VAL A 93 -6.79 -8.18 -1.24
C VAL A 93 -7.56 -8.75 -2.42
N GLU A 94 -8.77 -9.28 -2.17
CA GLU A 94 -9.61 -9.85 -3.21
C GLU A 94 -10.01 -8.80 -4.26
N ALA A 95 -10.30 -7.58 -3.82
CA ALA A 95 -10.63 -6.49 -4.73
C ALA A 95 -9.46 -6.15 -5.67
N ALA A 96 -8.24 -6.14 -5.15
CA ALA A 96 -7.04 -5.92 -5.96
C ALA A 96 -6.86 -7.03 -6.99
N GLU A 97 -7.11 -8.27 -6.60
CA GLU A 97 -6.95 -9.42 -7.48
C GLU A 97 -7.88 -9.38 -8.70
N LYS A 98 -9.04 -8.74 -8.58
CA LYS A 98 -9.96 -8.56 -9.71
C LYS A 98 -9.37 -7.69 -10.83
N PHE A 99 -8.35 -6.89 -10.53
CA PHE A 99 -7.65 -6.08 -11.53
C PHE A 99 -6.45 -6.81 -12.15
N GLY A 100 -6.17 -8.02 -11.70
CA GLY A 100 -4.99 -8.78 -12.13
C GLY A 100 -3.75 -8.50 -11.29
N ILE A 101 -3.90 -7.76 -10.18
CA ILE A 101 -2.84 -7.52 -9.21
C ILE A 101 -2.64 -8.78 -8.38
N GLN A 102 -1.39 -9.14 -8.10
CA GLN A 102 -1.11 -10.22 -7.16
C GLN A 102 -1.38 -9.73 -5.74
N GLY A 103 -2.35 -10.30 -5.07
CA GLY A 103 -2.72 -9.93 -3.71
C GLY A 103 -2.05 -10.83 -2.68
N ILE A 104 -1.52 -10.23 -1.62
CA ILE A 104 -0.92 -10.96 -0.50
C ILE A 104 -1.53 -10.42 0.79
N LEU A 105 -2.13 -11.33 1.56
CA LEU A 105 -2.66 -10.97 2.87
C LEU A 105 -1.47 -10.71 3.81
N PHE A 106 -1.37 -9.48 4.28
CA PHE A 106 -0.21 -9.03 5.04
C PHE A 106 -0.29 -9.47 6.51
N HIS A 107 0.85 -9.93 7.02
CA HIS A 107 1.13 -10.03 8.45
C HIS A 107 2.62 -9.74 8.66
N THR A 108 3.01 -9.47 9.91
CA THR A 108 4.37 -8.97 10.20
C THR A 108 5.50 -9.96 9.91
N ASP A 109 5.18 -11.24 9.73
CA ASP A 109 6.18 -12.24 9.37
C ASP A 109 6.58 -12.18 7.89
N ILE A 110 5.73 -11.61 7.04
CA ILE A 110 5.96 -11.57 5.59
C ILE A 110 7.24 -10.83 5.23
N PRO A 111 7.51 -9.62 5.77
CA PRO A 111 8.78 -8.95 5.45
C PRO A 111 10.01 -9.78 5.82
N LEU A 112 9.98 -10.42 6.96
CA LEU A 112 11.09 -11.25 7.41
C LEU A 112 11.30 -12.45 6.49
N GLN A 113 10.22 -13.11 6.09
CA GLN A 113 10.27 -14.24 5.16
C GLN A 113 10.82 -13.83 3.81
N MET A 114 10.38 -12.68 3.28
CA MET A 114 10.84 -12.17 1.98
C MET A 114 12.32 -11.83 2.00
N MET A 115 12.81 -11.28 3.11
CA MET A 115 14.22 -10.91 3.26
C MET A 115 15.12 -12.07 3.67
N GLY A 116 14.56 -13.27 3.88
CA GLY A 116 15.33 -14.44 4.24
C GLY A 116 15.78 -14.47 5.70
N LYS A 117 15.01 -13.86 6.56
CA LYS A 117 15.37 -13.76 8.00
C LYS A 117 14.53 -14.65 8.92
#